data_3638c4d988704c272eb2f4891836c262
#
_entry.id   3638c4d988704c272eb2f4891836c262
#
_cell.length_a   1.000
_cell.length_b   1.000
_cell.length_c   1.000
_cell.angle_alpha   90.00
_cell.angle_beta   90.00
_cell.angle_gamma   90.00
#
_symmetry.space_group_name_H-M   'P 1'
#
loop_
_entity.id
_entity.type
_entity.pdbx_description
1 polymer ?
#
loop_
_entity_poly.entity_id
_entity_poly.type
_entity_poly.pdbx_seq_one_letter_code
_entity_poly.pdbx_strand_id
1 'polypeptide(L)'
;MNAVFFDTLHIVPNGITVEDIRERAEKKEINLRYLADGSITIALDETVKTGDLEDILWIFKADSLSDILADNEALSQNISNSMFKRTSSFLTHPIFSKHHSESRMVRYMKQLENKDISLVHSMIPLG
;
A
#
# COMPACT_ATOMS: atom_id res chain seq x y z
N MET A 1 7.63 -10.03 -14.96
CA MET A 1 7.11 -9.73 -13.59
C MET A 1 8.17 -10.11 -12.58
N ASN A 2 8.39 -9.34 -11.54
CA ASN A 2 9.30 -9.70 -10.46
C ASN A 2 8.76 -10.93 -9.70
N ALA A 3 9.64 -11.89 -9.44
CA ALA A 3 9.25 -13.15 -8.77
C ALA A 3 8.95 -12.96 -7.26
N VAL A 4 9.53 -11.94 -6.66
CA VAL A 4 9.31 -11.57 -5.25
C VAL A 4 9.02 -10.07 -5.19
N PHE A 5 7.96 -9.70 -4.52
CA PHE A 5 7.55 -8.32 -4.32
C PHE A 5 6.85 -8.19 -2.96
N PHE A 6 6.78 -6.99 -2.44
CA PHE A 6 6.01 -6.67 -1.25
C PHE A 6 4.68 -6.02 -1.64
N ASP A 7 4.72 -4.83 -2.17
CA ASP A 7 3.56 -4.03 -2.57
C ASP A 7 3.64 -3.54 -4.03
N THR A 8 4.81 -3.59 -4.65
CA THR A 8 5.02 -3.04 -5.98
C THR A 8 5.33 -4.14 -6.99
N LEU A 9 4.45 -4.26 -7.98
CA LEU A 9 4.63 -5.14 -9.13
C LEU A 9 5.41 -4.42 -10.22
N HIS A 10 6.37 -5.11 -10.82
CA HIS A 10 7.07 -4.69 -12.03
C HIS A 10 6.69 -5.63 -13.18
N ILE A 11 6.07 -5.09 -14.21
CA ILE A 11 5.47 -5.85 -15.31
C ILE A 11 6.11 -5.41 -16.62
N VAL A 12 6.57 -6.38 -17.41
CA VAL A 12 6.90 -6.19 -18.82
C VAL A 12 5.70 -6.68 -19.62
N PRO A 13 4.97 -5.79 -20.33
CA PRO A 13 3.81 -6.17 -21.11
C PRO A 13 4.16 -7.20 -22.18
N ASN A 14 3.29 -8.17 -22.40
CA ASN A 14 3.41 -9.15 -23.47
C ASN A 14 2.03 -9.38 -24.10
N GLY A 15 1.92 -9.23 -25.42
CA GLY A 15 0.66 -9.40 -26.15
C GLY A 15 -0.31 -8.19 -26.04
N ILE A 16 0.09 -7.12 -25.36
CA ILE A 16 -0.64 -5.85 -25.28
C ILE A 16 0.35 -4.68 -25.30
N THR A 17 0.04 -3.59 -25.96
CA THR A 17 0.92 -2.43 -26.04
C THR A 17 0.81 -1.55 -24.78
N VAL A 18 1.86 -0.77 -24.50
CA VAL A 18 1.86 0.19 -23.38
C VAL A 18 0.78 1.26 -23.57
N GLU A 19 0.56 1.67 -24.82
CA GLU A 19 -0.48 2.64 -25.20
C GLU A 19 -1.89 2.10 -24.92
N ASP A 20 -2.17 0.85 -25.30
CA ASP A 20 -3.45 0.20 -24.97
C ASP A 20 -3.69 0.10 -23.46
N ILE A 21 -2.63 -0.26 -22.71
CA ILE A 21 -2.70 -0.32 -21.24
C ILE A 21 -3.00 1.07 -20.68
N ARG A 22 -2.35 2.12 -21.18
CA ARG A 22 -2.57 3.49 -20.75
C ARG A 22 -4.01 3.93 -20.98
N GLU A 23 -4.54 3.76 -22.20
CA GLU A 23 -5.92 4.11 -22.52
C GLU A 23 -6.93 3.37 -21.62
N ARG A 24 -6.66 2.11 -21.34
CA ARG A 24 -7.53 1.29 -20.46
C ARG A 24 -7.44 1.73 -19.01
N ALA A 25 -6.24 2.07 -18.53
CA ALA A 25 -6.04 2.60 -17.18
C ALA A 25 -6.73 3.95 -16.99
N GLU A 26 -6.63 4.86 -17.97
CA GLU A 26 -7.32 6.15 -17.96
C GLU A 26 -8.85 6.00 -17.91
N LYS A 27 -9.42 5.02 -18.65
CA LYS A 27 -10.86 4.70 -18.60
C LYS A 27 -11.34 4.22 -17.23
N LYS A 28 -10.43 3.65 -16.43
CA LYS A 28 -10.70 3.18 -15.07
C LYS A 28 -10.24 4.18 -14.00
N GLU A 29 -9.74 5.36 -14.40
CA GLU A 29 -9.20 6.40 -13.52
C GLU A 29 -8.04 5.88 -12.64
N ILE A 30 -7.27 4.89 -13.15
CA ILE A 30 -6.13 4.29 -12.48
C ILE A 30 -4.83 4.83 -13.07
N ASN A 31 -3.96 5.36 -12.21
CA ASN A 31 -2.64 5.83 -12.58
C ASN A 31 -1.61 4.71 -12.42
N LEU A 32 -0.91 4.39 -13.51
CA LEU A 32 0.21 3.45 -13.52
C LEU A 32 1.51 4.21 -13.82
N ARG A 33 2.63 3.68 -13.35
CA ARG A 33 3.94 4.26 -13.67
C ARG A 33 4.53 3.55 -14.89
N TYR A 34 4.71 4.30 -15.97
CA TYR A 34 5.31 3.85 -17.22
C TYR A 34 6.79 4.20 -17.24
N LEU A 35 7.64 3.23 -17.51
CA LEU A 35 9.11 3.39 -17.56
C LEU A 35 9.58 3.54 -18.99
N ALA A 36 10.76 4.13 -19.17
CA ALA A 36 11.33 4.41 -20.50
C ALA A 36 11.67 3.14 -21.29
N ASP A 37 11.86 2.01 -20.62
CA ASP A 37 12.13 0.69 -21.23
C ASP A 37 10.84 -0.04 -21.66
N GLY A 38 9.67 0.60 -21.52
CA GLY A 38 8.38 0.02 -21.84
C GLY A 38 7.80 -0.88 -20.75
N SER A 39 8.46 -1.00 -19.60
CA SER A 39 7.90 -1.69 -18.45
C SER A 39 6.95 -0.78 -17.64
N ILE A 40 6.13 -1.40 -16.79
CA ILE A 40 5.11 -0.71 -16.01
C ILE A 40 5.25 -1.16 -14.55
N THR A 41 5.13 -0.22 -13.61
CA THR A 41 5.03 -0.55 -12.19
C THR A 41 3.67 -0.21 -11.63
N ILE A 42 3.16 -1.09 -10.76
CA ILE A 42 1.90 -0.96 -10.05
C ILE A 42 2.21 -1.03 -8.56
N ALA A 43 1.92 0.02 -7.83
CA ALA A 43 2.01 0.03 -6.36
C ALA A 43 0.62 -0.23 -5.78
N LEU A 44 0.54 -1.20 -4.87
CA LEU A 44 -0.67 -1.60 -4.18
C LEU A 44 -0.46 -1.35 -2.69
N ASP A 45 -1.41 -0.69 -2.05
CA ASP A 45 -1.38 -0.45 -0.61
C ASP A 45 -2.57 -1.12 0.10
N GLU A 46 -2.70 -0.89 1.40
CA GLU A 46 -3.75 -1.46 2.23
C GLU A 46 -5.16 -0.93 1.91
N THR A 47 -5.29 0.08 1.08
CA THR A 47 -6.60 0.62 0.65
C THR A 47 -7.17 -0.10 -0.57
N VAL A 48 -6.35 -0.88 -1.28
CA VAL A 48 -6.74 -1.64 -2.48
C VAL A 48 -7.81 -2.68 -2.14
N LYS A 49 -8.90 -2.67 -2.90
CA LYS A 49 -10.03 -3.58 -2.77
C LYS A 49 -10.09 -4.58 -3.91
N THR A 50 -10.91 -5.61 -3.77
CA THR A 50 -11.12 -6.63 -4.80
C THR A 50 -11.52 -6.03 -6.15
N GLY A 51 -12.39 -5.00 -6.16
CA GLY A 51 -12.79 -4.32 -7.39
C GLY A 51 -11.62 -3.61 -8.10
N ASP A 52 -10.68 -3.05 -7.34
CA ASP A 52 -9.49 -2.42 -7.92
C ASP A 52 -8.58 -3.47 -8.60
N LEU A 53 -8.49 -4.67 -8.01
CA LEU A 53 -7.75 -5.78 -8.60
C LEU A 53 -8.41 -6.28 -9.89
N GLU A 54 -9.75 -6.38 -9.93
CA GLU A 54 -10.51 -6.71 -11.13
C GLU A 54 -10.29 -5.68 -12.24
N ASP A 55 -10.27 -4.40 -11.91
CA ASP A 55 -9.98 -3.32 -12.85
C ASP A 55 -8.54 -3.41 -13.38
N ILE A 56 -7.57 -3.72 -12.54
CA ILE A 56 -6.18 -3.95 -12.97
C ILE A 56 -6.12 -5.14 -13.92
N LEU A 57 -6.73 -6.28 -13.60
CA LEU A 57 -6.77 -7.45 -14.49
C LEU A 57 -7.40 -7.10 -15.83
N TRP A 58 -8.51 -6.36 -15.81
CA TRP A 58 -9.16 -5.88 -17.04
C TRP A 58 -8.23 -4.98 -17.87
N ILE A 59 -7.48 -4.06 -17.24
CA ILE A 59 -6.52 -3.18 -17.92
C ILE A 59 -5.49 -4.01 -18.70
N PHE A 60 -4.97 -5.07 -18.09
CA PHE A 60 -3.95 -5.93 -18.71
C PHE A 60 -4.51 -7.06 -19.57
N LYS A 61 -5.82 -7.12 -19.78
CA LYS A 61 -6.51 -8.22 -20.49
C LYS A 61 -6.17 -9.60 -19.91
N ALA A 62 -5.99 -9.66 -18.60
CA ALA A 62 -5.75 -10.89 -17.86
C ALA A 62 -7.06 -11.63 -17.55
N ASP A 63 -6.95 -12.88 -17.13
CA ASP A 63 -8.08 -13.69 -16.69
C ASP A 63 -8.76 -13.08 -15.46
N SER A 64 -10.01 -13.48 -15.21
CA SER A 64 -10.76 -12.97 -14.07
C SER A 64 -10.12 -13.36 -12.74
N LEU A 65 -10.35 -12.54 -11.69
CA LEU A 65 -9.84 -12.83 -10.36
C LEU A 65 -10.34 -14.18 -9.82
N SER A 66 -11.57 -14.56 -10.14
CA SER A 66 -12.16 -15.86 -9.75
C SER A 66 -11.40 -17.04 -10.35
N ASP A 67 -10.97 -16.93 -11.60
CA ASP A 67 -10.23 -17.99 -12.30
C ASP A 67 -8.81 -18.12 -11.72
N ILE A 68 -8.18 -16.98 -11.40
CA ILE A 68 -6.85 -16.92 -10.78
C ILE A 68 -6.87 -17.48 -9.34
N LEU A 69 -7.89 -17.13 -8.55
CA LEU A 69 -8.00 -17.60 -7.16
C LEU A 69 -8.34 -19.09 -7.06
N ALA A 70 -9.07 -19.65 -8.02
CA ALA A 70 -9.38 -21.08 -8.04
C ALA A 70 -8.10 -21.96 -8.20
N ASP A 71 -7.06 -21.42 -8.85
CA ASP A 71 -5.80 -22.15 -9.07
C ASP A 71 -4.73 -21.92 -7.96
N ASN A 72 -4.98 -21.05 -6.97
CA ASN A 72 -3.90 -20.50 -6.14
C ASN A 72 -4.10 -20.62 -4.62
N GLU A 73 -4.18 -21.81 -4.08
CA GLU A 73 -3.86 -22.04 -2.63
C GLU A 73 -2.37 -21.71 -2.31
N ALA A 74 -1.52 -21.57 -3.32
CA ALA A 74 -0.08 -21.35 -3.16
C ALA A 74 0.32 -19.87 -2.94
N LEU A 75 -0.54 -18.89 -3.25
CA LEU A 75 -0.18 -17.46 -3.19
C LEU A 75 -0.04 -16.91 -1.76
N SER A 76 -0.77 -17.45 -0.79
CA SER A 76 -0.70 -16.98 0.60
C SER A 76 0.60 -17.34 1.33
N GLN A 77 1.44 -18.18 0.75
CA GLN A 77 2.65 -18.68 1.41
C GLN A 77 3.94 -17.91 1.12
N ASN A 78 3.96 -17.05 0.10
CA ASN A 78 5.22 -16.53 -0.43
C ASN A 78 5.96 -15.53 0.49
N ILE A 79 5.26 -14.64 1.20
CA ILE A 79 5.92 -13.68 2.11
C ILE A 79 6.17 -14.34 3.48
N SER A 80 5.23 -15.15 3.96
CA SER A 80 5.34 -15.82 5.27
C SER A 80 6.51 -16.79 5.35
N ASN A 81 6.96 -17.34 4.22
CA ASN A 81 8.07 -18.30 4.13
C ASN A 81 9.32 -17.74 3.43
N SER A 82 9.32 -16.45 3.05
CA SER A 82 10.45 -15.82 2.37
C SER A 82 11.54 -15.41 3.37
N MET A 83 12.75 -15.15 2.82
CA MET A 83 13.87 -14.56 3.59
C MET A 83 13.54 -13.18 4.18
N PHE A 84 12.48 -12.53 3.68
CA PHE A 84 12.01 -11.22 4.15
C PHE A 84 11.02 -11.31 5.31
N LYS A 85 10.66 -12.53 5.74
CA LYS A 85 9.80 -12.71 6.91
C LYS A 85 10.44 -12.07 8.14
N ARG A 86 9.71 -11.19 8.78
CA ARG A 86 10.14 -10.63 10.06
C ARG A 86 10.17 -11.72 11.13
N THR A 87 11.31 -11.90 11.76
CA THR A 87 11.52 -12.84 12.88
C THR A 87 11.60 -12.14 14.24
N SER A 88 11.81 -10.81 14.24
CA SER A 88 11.87 -10.00 15.47
C SER A 88 10.50 -9.39 15.80
N SER A 89 10.22 -9.22 17.10
CA SER A 89 9.07 -8.43 17.54
C SER A 89 9.28 -6.94 17.18
N PHE A 90 8.17 -6.21 16.98
CA PHE A 90 8.19 -4.79 16.64
C PHE A 90 7.07 -4.06 17.37
N LEU A 91 7.19 -2.74 17.51
CA LEU A 91 6.20 -1.88 18.17
C LEU A 91 5.77 -2.42 19.54
N THR A 92 6.72 -2.98 20.31
CA THR A 92 6.44 -3.64 21.58
C THR A 92 6.13 -2.67 22.72
N HIS A 93 6.50 -1.38 22.57
CA HIS A 93 6.19 -0.38 23.59
C HIS A 93 4.68 -0.15 23.68
N PRO A 94 4.10 -0.08 24.91
CA PRO A 94 2.65 0.03 25.10
C PRO A 94 1.99 1.22 24.42
N ILE A 95 2.74 2.26 24.07
CA ILE A 95 2.22 3.44 23.38
C ILE A 95 1.59 3.08 22.02
N PHE A 96 2.14 2.08 21.33
CA PHE A 96 1.66 1.64 20.02
C PHE A 96 0.33 0.88 20.07
N SER A 97 -0.15 0.51 21.27
CA SER A 97 -1.41 -0.22 21.45
C SER A 97 -2.42 0.49 22.35
N LYS A 98 -2.11 1.68 22.90
CA LYS A 98 -3.01 2.38 23.83
C LYS A 98 -3.89 3.44 23.19
N HIS A 99 -3.54 3.99 22.03
CA HIS A 99 -4.15 5.19 21.47
C HIS A 99 -4.79 4.93 20.10
N HIS A 100 -5.62 3.88 19.98
CA HIS A 100 -6.25 3.44 18.73
C HIS A 100 -7.60 4.12 18.42
N SER A 101 -8.13 4.96 19.30
CA SER A 101 -9.32 5.77 19.00
C SER A 101 -8.95 7.24 18.83
N GLU A 102 -9.71 7.95 18.01
CA GLU A 102 -9.54 9.39 17.78
C GLU A 102 -9.42 10.18 19.09
N SER A 103 -10.36 10.00 20.00
CA SER A 103 -10.36 10.72 21.30
C SER A 103 -9.14 10.37 22.17
N ARG A 104 -8.65 9.13 22.13
CA ARG A 104 -7.41 8.75 22.85
C ARG A 104 -6.18 9.36 22.20
N MET A 105 -6.14 9.40 20.87
CA MET A 105 -5.03 10.02 20.13
C MET A 105 -4.96 11.52 20.42
N VAL A 106 -6.07 12.24 20.33
CA VAL A 106 -6.13 13.69 20.62
C VAL A 106 -5.70 14.00 22.07
N ARG A 107 -6.16 13.21 23.03
CA ARG A 107 -5.73 13.38 24.44
C ARG A 107 -4.24 13.10 24.62
N TYR A 108 -3.71 12.13 23.91
CA TYR A 108 -2.28 11.83 23.94
C TYR A 108 -1.45 12.96 23.32
N MET A 109 -1.86 13.50 22.20
CA MET A 109 -1.23 14.68 21.58
C MET A 109 -1.23 15.87 22.56
N LYS A 110 -2.35 16.15 23.21
CA LYS A 110 -2.43 17.21 24.23
C LYS A 110 -1.53 16.94 25.45
N GLN A 111 -1.41 15.68 25.84
CA GLN A 111 -0.48 15.28 26.92
C GLN A 111 0.99 15.53 26.53
N LEU A 112 1.35 15.31 25.28
CA LEU A 112 2.70 15.61 24.79
C LEU A 112 2.94 17.12 24.69
N GLU A 113 1.99 17.85 24.14
CA GLU A 113 2.03 19.31 24.05
C GLU A 113 2.25 19.96 25.44
N ASN A 114 1.55 19.46 26.46
CA ASN A 114 1.65 20.00 27.83
C ASN A 114 3.01 19.70 28.52
N LYS A 115 3.90 18.92 27.88
CA LYS A 115 5.27 18.72 28.39
C LYS A 115 6.24 19.82 27.98
N ASP A 116 5.84 20.64 27.05
CA ASP A 116 6.64 21.78 26.57
C ASP A 116 5.94 23.10 26.86
N ILE A 117 6.67 24.21 26.72
CA ILE A 117 6.16 25.56 26.92
C ILE A 117 5.27 25.92 25.72
N SER A 118 4.05 26.35 26.02
CA SER A 118 3.11 26.85 25.00
C SER A 118 2.46 28.17 25.44
N LEU A 119 1.93 28.91 24.49
CA LEU A 119 1.17 30.14 24.77
C LEU A 119 -0.06 29.92 25.64
N VAL A 120 -0.54 28.68 25.76
CA VAL A 120 -1.67 28.32 26.65
C VAL A 120 -1.22 28.24 28.12
N HIS A 121 0.06 27.91 28.34
CA HIS A 121 0.61 27.70 29.69
C HIS A 121 1.64 28.76 30.10
N SER A 122 2.08 29.59 29.17
CA SER A 122 3.15 30.56 29.38
C SER A 122 2.78 31.93 28.82
N MET A 123 3.14 32.97 29.54
CA MET A 123 3.05 34.37 29.05
C MET A 123 4.32 34.82 28.32
N ILE A 124 5.24 33.92 28.02
CA ILE A 124 6.48 34.22 27.30
C ILE A 124 6.13 34.36 25.81
N PRO A 125 6.48 35.49 25.17
CA PRO A 125 6.32 35.60 23.72
C PRO A 125 7.27 34.64 23.03
N LEU A 126 6.68 33.65 22.35
CA LEU A 126 7.38 32.70 21.50
C LEU A 126 7.37 33.29 20.09
N GLY A 127 8.49 33.70 19.62
CA GLY A 127 8.66 34.27 18.28
C GLY A 127 9.73 33.58 17.47
#